data_d04ae0a4a0238d7535c93dce8e6b397f
#
_entry.id   d04ae0a4a0238d7535c93dce8e6b397f
#
_cell.length_a   1.000
_cell.length_b   1.000
_cell.length_c   1.000
_cell.angle_alpha   90.00
_cell.angle_beta   90.00
_cell.angle_gamma   90.00
#
_symmetry.space_group_name_H-M   'P 1'
#
loop_
_entity.id
_entity.type
_entity.pdbx_description
1 polymer ?
#
loop_
_entity_poly.entity_id
_entity_poly.type
_entity_poly.pdbx_seq_one_letter_code
_entity_poly.pdbx_strand_id
1 'polypeptide(L)'
;MIKLVLLVSKRADLSAEEFRRYWREQHAPLLMQLPGLRRLVFNYALPGMDGTAPEYDGVSEDWFESAEAMQAAFGSPAGQAVFADAPNFPRYGALADVCGGGGCGGGVVLGAGC
;
A
#
# COMPACT_ATOMS: atom_id res chain seq x y z
N MET A 1 -6.63 -15.56 -7.72
CA MET A 1 -5.69 -14.44 -7.45
C MET A 1 -6.38 -13.41 -6.58
N ILE A 2 -5.67 -12.86 -5.62
CA ILE A 2 -6.19 -11.79 -4.77
C ILE A 2 -5.39 -10.52 -4.99
N LYS A 3 -6.02 -9.40 -4.68
CA LYS A 3 -5.39 -8.09 -4.73
C LYS A 3 -5.50 -7.44 -3.36
N LEU A 4 -4.36 -7.02 -2.84
CA LEU A 4 -4.28 -6.21 -1.64
C LEU A 4 -4.30 -4.74 -2.04
N VAL A 5 -5.18 -3.96 -1.43
CA VAL A 5 -5.26 -2.52 -1.69
C VAL A 5 -4.91 -1.79 -0.40
N LEU A 6 -3.89 -0.95 -0.46
CA LEU A 6 -3.44 -0.15 0.68
C LEU A 6 -3.64 1.33 0.39
N LEU A 7 -4.33 2.00 1.28
CA LEU A 7 -4.47 3.45 1.25
C LEU A 7 -3.32 4.05 2.05
N VAL A 8 -2.55 4.93 1.42
CA VAL A 8 -1.30 5.41 1.97
C VAL A 8 -1.32 6.92 2.13
N SER A 9 -0.99 7.38 3.32
CA SER A 9 -0.80 8.81 3.60
C SER A 9 0.67 9.06 3.88
N LYS A 10 1.19 10.16 3.37
CA LYS A 10 2.59 10.53 3.60
C LYS A 10 2.81 10.99 5.03
N ARG A 11 4.04 10.93 5.50
CA ARG A 11 4.43 11.61 6.73
C ARG A 11 4.18 13.11 6.57
N ALA A 12 3.75 13.75 7.65
CA ALA A 12 3.40 15.17 7.61
C ALA A 12 4.58 16.08 7.25
N ASP A 13 5.82 15.64 7.55
CA ASP A 13 7.04 16.39 7.29
C ASP A 13 7.57 16.22 5.85
N LEU A 14 6.95 15.35 5.04
CA LEU A 14 7.34 15.15 3.66
C LEU A 14 6.41 15.92 2.73
N SER A 15 6.97 16.49 1.66
CA SER A 15 6.16 16.99 0.55
C SER A 15 5.59 15.82 -0.25
N ALA A 16 4.56 16.11 -1.06
CA ALA A 16 4.00 15.09 -1.94
C ALA A 16 5.05 14.54 -2.91
N GLU A 17 5.93 15.40 -3.41
CA GLU A 17 7.00 15.00 -4.33
C GLU A 17 8.03 14.11 -3.65
N GLU A 18 8.47 14.49 -2.44
CA GLU A 18 9.41 13.68 -1.65
C GLU A 18 8.84 12.31 -1.33
N PHE A 19 7.56 12.27 -0.95
CA PHE A 19 6.84 11.03 -0.67
C PHE A 19 6.81 10.13 -1.90
N ARG A 20 6.42 10.66 -3.05
CA ARG A 20 6.32 9.88 -4.29
C ARG A 20 7.66 9.33 -4.71
N ARG A 21 8.71 10.13 -4.59
CA ARG A 21 10.07 9.70 -4.92
C ARG A 21 10.52 8.57 -4.00
N TYR A 22 10.36 8.74 -2.69
CA TYR A 22 10.75 7.71 -1.73
C TYR A 22 9.96 6.42 -1.95
N TRP A 23 8.66 6.55 -2.15
CA TRP A 23 7.79 5.41 -2.35
C TRP A 23 8.22 4.59 -3.58
N ARG A 24 8.50 5.27 -4.67
CA ARG A 24 8.91 4.64 -5.92
C ARG A 24 10.34 4.12 -5.86
N GLU A 25 11.28 4.90 -5.33
CA GLU A 25 12.70 4.59 -5.43
C GLU A 25 13.22 3.74 -4.27
N GLN A 26 12.64 3.87 -3.09
CA GLN A 26 13.13 3.18 -1.89
C GLN A 26 12.20 2.07 -1.44
N HIS A 27 10.91 2.30 -1.43
CA HIS A 27 9.95 1.33 -0.91
C HIS A 27 9.54 0.27 -1.93
N ALA A 28 9.29 0.67 -3.18
CA ALA A 28 8.91 -0.27 -4.22
C ALA A 28 9.92 -1.42 -4.40
N PRO A 29 11.24 -1.18 -4.37
CA PRO A 29 12.21 -2.28 -4.44
C PRO A 29 12.05 -3.29 -3.31
N LEU A 30 11.68 -2.86 -2.11
CA LEU A 30 11.42 -3.77 -0.99
C LEU A 30 10.20 -4.64 -1.27
N LEU A 31 9.13 -4.04 -1.79
CA LEU A 31 7.92 -4.78 -2.16
C LEU A 31 8.21 -5.80 -3.27
N MET A 32 9.05 -5.43 -4.22
CA MET A 32 9.41 -6.31 -5.32
C MET A 32 10.19 -7.56 -4.87
N GLN A 33 10.74 -7.57 -3.66
CA GLN A 33 11.38 -8.73 -3.08
C GLN A 33 10.40 -9.71 -2.43
N LEU A 34 9.13 -9.33 -2.27
CA LEU A 34 8.13 -10.20 -1.66
C LEU A 34 7.93 -11.46 -2.51
N PRO A 35 8.10 -12.66 -1.91
CA PRO A 35 7.87 -13.90 -2.65
C PRO A 35 6.40 -14.00 -3.05
N GLY A 36 6.14 -14.39 -4.28
CA GLY A 36 4.76 -14.58 -4.75
C GLY A 36 4.02 -13.31 -5.16
N LEU A 37 4.65 -12.16 -5.07
CA LEU A 37 4.07 -10.93 -5.62
C LEU A 37 4.06 -11.02 -7.14
N ARG A 38 2.85 -10.90 -7.72
CA ARG A 38 2.65 -11.07 -9.16
C ARG A 38 2.60 -9.75 -9.90
N ARG A 39 2.09 -8.71 -9.26
CA ARG A 39 1.97 -7.39 -9.85
C ARG A 39 1.91 -6.35 -8.76
N LEU A 40 2.50 -5.20 -9.01
CA LEU A 40 2.50 -4.05 -8.11
C LEU A 40 2.14 -2.80 -8.90
N VAL A 41 1.16 -2.05 -8.41
CA VAL A 41 0.78 -0.77 -9.01
C VAL A 41 0.69 0.27 -7.89
N PHE A 42 1.36 1.40 -8.10
CA PHE A 42 1.21 2.57 -7.24
C PHE A 42 0.38 3.62 -7.96
N ASN A 43 -0.63 4.13 -7.28
CA ASN A 43 -1.47 5.20 -7.77
C ASN A 43 -1.20 6.44 -6.92
N TYR A 44 -0.80 7.53 -7.55
CA TYR A 44 -0.61 8.80 -6.86
C TYR A 44 -1.92 9.56 -6.83
N ALA A 45 -2.29 10.07 -5.65
CA ALA A 45 -3.47 10.90 -5.52
C ALA A 45 -3.18 12.30 -6.06
N LEU A 46 -4.13 12.84 -6.79
CA LEU A 46 -4.07 14.20 -7.29
C LEU A 46 -5.15 15.04 -6.60
N PRO A 47 -4.97 16.37 -6.52
CA PRO A 47 -6.05 17.22 -6.04
C PRO A 47 -7.33 17.04 -6.86
N GLY A 48 -8.47 17.18 -6.22
CA GLY A 48 -9.75 17.16 -6.90
C GLY A 48 -9.84 18.29 -7.92
N MET A 49 -10.75 18.17 -8.87
CA MET A 49 -10.94 19.18 -9.93
C MET A 49 -11.36 20.54 -9.35
N ASP A 50 -11.92 20.54 -8.17
CA ASP A 50 -12.28 21.75 -7.41
C ASP A 50 -11.13 22.29 -6.54
N GLY A 51 -9.95 21.69 -6.62
CA GLY A 51 -8.80 22.05 -5.81
C GLY A 51 -8.78 21.41 -4.41
N THR A 52 -9.74 20.55 -4.10
CA THR A 52 -9.79 19.87 -2.81
C THR A 52 -8.58 18.95 -2.65
N ALA A 53 -7.92 19.00 -1.49
CA ALA A 53 -6.82 18.09 -1.20
C ALA A 53 -7.34 16.66 -1.09
N PRO A 54 -6.59 15.67 -1.63
CA PRO A 54 -7.00 14.27 -1.51
C PRO A 54 -6.90 13.80 -0.06
N GLU A 55 -7.80 12.88 0.30
CA GLU A 55 -7.80 12.29 1.64
C GLU A 55 -6.57 11.40 1.87
N TYR A 56 -6.11 10.74 0.81
CA TYR A 56 -4.93 9.89 0.83
C TYR A 56 -3.94 10.39 -0.22
N ASP A 57 -2.66 10.10 -0.01
CA ASP A 57 -1.61 10.52 -0.93
C ASP A 57 -1.35 9.48 -2.02
N GLY A 58 -1.72 8.25 -1.78
CA GLY A 58 -1.56 7.19 -2.75
C GLY A 58 -2.32 5.93 -2.41
N VAL A 59 -2.43 5.06 -3.41
CA VAL A 59 -3.04 3.75 -3.27
C VAL A 59 -2.09 2.73 -3.89
N SER A 60 -1.73 1.71 -3.12
CA SER A 60 -0.95 0.58 -3.60
C SER A 60 -1.87 -0.58 -3.89
N GLU A 61 -1.64 -1.25 -5.00
CA GLU A 61 -2.35 -2.46 -5.39
C GLU A 61 -1.32 -3.57 -5.61
N ASP A 62 -1.42 -4.63 -4.82
CA ASP A 62 -0.47 -5.73 -4.81
C ASP A 62 -1.22 -7.02 -5.11
N TRP A 63 -0.81 -7.77 -6.16
CA TRP A 63 -1.47 -9.01 -6.55
C TRP A 63 -0.67 -10.22 -6.12
N PHE A 64 -1.37 -11.20 -5.52
CA PHE A 64 -0.83 -12.49 -5.10
C PHE A 64 -1.73 -13.61 -5.61
N GLU A 65 -1.17 -14.83 -5.72
CA GLU A 65 -1.94 -15.99 -6.17
C GLU A 65 -3.12 -16.31 -5.25
N SER A 66 -2.92 -16.17 -3.93
CA SER A 66 -3.90 -16.53 -2.92
C SER A 66 -3.67 -15.75 -1.64
N ALA A 67 -4.64 -15.79 -0.73
CA ALA A 67 -4.50 -15.19 0.59
C ALA A 67 -3.35 -15.82 1.36
N GLU A 68 -3.17 -17.13 1.24
CA GLU A 68 -2.09 -17.85 1.90
C GLU A 68 -0.73 -17.41 1.37
N ALA A 69 -0.61 -17.21 0.05
CA ALA A 69 0.62 -16.71 -0.56
C ALA A 69 0.94 -15.31 -0.06
N MET A 70 -0.06 -14.44 0.05
CA MET A 70 0.10 -13.09 0.58
C MET A 70 0.58 -13.12 2.03
N GLN A 71 -0.06 -13.92 2.87
CA GLN A 71 0.32 -14.03 4.29
C GLN A 71 1.75 -14.55 4.43
N ALA A 72 2.12 -15.55 3.65
CA ALA A 72 3.47 -16.08 3.65
C ALA A 72 4.50 -15.04 3.20
N ALA A 73 4.15 -14.23 2.20
CA ALA A 73 5.03 -13.18 1.70
C ALA A 73 5.32 -12.12 2.79
N PHE A 74 4.29 -11.64 3.46
CA PHE A 74 4.46 -10.64 4.50
C PHE A 74 5.07 -11.20 5.78
N GLY A 75 4.95 -12.50 6.03
CA GLY A 75 5.64 -13.17 7.12
C GLY A 75 7.09 -13.51 6.85
N SER A 76 7.56 -13.35 5.61
CA SER A 76 8.94 -13.62 5.22
C SER A 76 9.87 -12.50 5.67
N PRO A 77 11.22 -12.72 5.62
CA PRO A 77 12.18 -11.64 5.87
C PRO A 77 11.98 -10.42 4.97
N ALA A 78 11.61 -10.63 3.71
CA ALA A 78 11.29 -9.54 2.79
C ALA A 78 10.08 -8.74 3.27
N GLY A 79 9.05 -9.42 3.79
CA GLY A 79 7.88 -8.76 4.36
C GLY A 79 8.23 -7.93 5.60
N GLN A 80 9.10 -8.46 6.45
CA GLN A 80 9.58 -7.73 7.63
C GLN A 80 10.33 -6.45 7.23
N ALA A 81 11.11 -6.50 6.16
CA ALA A 81 11.81 -5.32 5.65
C ALA A 81 10.82 -4.25 5.16
N VAL A 82 9.73 -4.66 4.53
CA VAL A 82 8.66 -3.75 4.09
C VAL A 82 8.06 -3.01 5.30
N PHE A 83 7.70 -3.76 6.34
CA PHE A 83 7.11 -3.16 7.55
C PHE A 83 8.11 -2.28 8.28
N ALA A 84 9.38 -2.65 8.31
CA ALA A 84 10.42 -1.86 8.96
C ALA A 84 10.63 -0.52 8.28
N ASP A 85 10.37 -0.43 6.97
CA ASP A 85 10.50 0.81 6.21
C ASP A 85 9.30 1.75 6.37
N ALA A 86 8.15 1.23 6.80
CA ALA A 86 6.92 2.01 6.88
C ALA A 86 7.06 3.33 7.67
N PRO A 87 7.73 3.38 8.84
CA PRO A 87 7.86 4.64 9.59
C PRO A 87 8.64 5.72 8.86
N ASN A 88 9.38 5.36 7.82
CA ASN A 88 10.28 6.31 7.13
C ASN A 88 9.56 7.22 6.15
N PHE A 89 8.38 6.83 5.63
CA PHE A 89 7.73 7.65 4.61
C PHE A 89 6.20 7.64 4.63
N PRO A 90 5.50 6.50 4.84
CA PRO A 90 4.04 6.52 4.83
C PRO A 90 3.47 6.52 6.23
N ARG A 91 2.26 7.00 6.31
CA ARG A 91 1.34 6.66 7.37
C ARG A 91 0.21 5.87 6.70
N TYR A 92 0.02 4.66 7.13
CA TYR A 92 -1.14 3.90 6.69
C TYR A 92 -2.34 4.38 7.48
N GLY A 93 -3.34 4.88 6.79
CA GLY A 93 -4.58 5.26 7.42
C GLY A 93 -5.35 4.04 7.95
N ALA A 94 -6.23 4.29 8.90
CA ALA A 94 -7.18 3.27 9.30
C ALA A 94 -7.99 2.85 8.07
N LEU A 95 -7.97 1.56 7.76
CA LEU A 95 -8.72 1.07 6.64
C LEU A 95 -10.10 0.67 7.10
N ALA A 96 -11.06 1.33 6.56
CA ALA A 96 -12.37 0.77 6.50
C ALA A 96 -12.32 -0.43 5.55
N ASP A 97 -12.99 -1.51 5.91
CA ASP A 97 -13.23 -2.61 5.02
C ASP A 97 -14.11 -2.08 3.87
N VAL A 98 -13.45 -1.70 2.79
CA VAL A 98 -14.13 -1.13 1.63
C VAL A 98 -15.04 -2.16 0.98
N CYS A 99 -14.80 -3.39 1.29
CA CYS A 99 -15.51 -4.49 0.65
C CYS A 99 -16.68 -5.04 1.44
N GLY A 100 -16.80 -4.66 2.70
CA GLY A 100 -17.94 -5.06 3.54
C GLY A 100 -18.32 -6.52 3.44
N GLY A 101 -17.80 -7.35 4.30
CA GLY A 101 -18.29 -8.71 4.46
C GLY A 101 -18.07 -9.67 3.30
N GLY A 102 -17.03 -9.51 2.52
CA GLY A 102 -16.62 -10.55 1.56
C GLY A 102 -17.20 -10.44 0.16
N GLY A 103 -17.78 -9.32 -0.20
CA GLY A 103 -18.35 -9.11 -1.53
C GLY A 103 -17.40 -8.59 -2.58
N CYS A 104 -16.12 -8.55 -2.33
CA CYS A 104 -15.18 -7.82 -3.18
C CYS A 104 -14.38 -8.71 -4.10
N GLY A 105 -14.96 -9.54 -4.86
CA GLY A 105 -14.32 -10.18 -5.99
C GLY A 105 -12.78 -10.37 -5.91
N GLY A 106 -12.26 -10.87 -4.80
CA GLY A 106 -10.84 -11.14 -4.63
C GLY A 106 -9.96 -9.98 -4.18
N GLY A 107 -10.53 -8.88 -3.73
CA GLY A 107 -9.78 -7.79 -3.14
C GLY A 107 -9.75 -7.87 -1.62
N VAL A 108 -8.62 -7.57 -1.04
CA VAL A 108 -8.47 -7.41 0.40
C VAL A 108 -8.01 -5.99 0.65
N VAL A 109 -8.70 -5.30 1.53
CA VAL A 109 -8.27 -3.97 1.94
C VAL A 109 -7.76 -4.08 3.36
N LEU A 110 -6.49 -3.77 3.53
CA LEU A 110 -5.86 -3.76 4.84
C LEU A 110 -5.57 -2.33 5.24
N GLY A 111 -6.00 -1.98 6.44
CA GLY A 111 -5.55 -0.79 7.09
C GLY A 111 -4.61 -1.13 8.18
N ALA A 112 -3.44 -0.61 8.06
CA ALA A 112 -2.60 -0.53 9.22
C ALA A 112 -2.98 0.76 9.93
N GLY A 113 -3.72 0.64 10.98
CA GLY A 113 -3.91 1.74 11.90
C GLY A 113 -2.55 2.14 12.42
N CYS A 114 -2.24 3.37 12.27
CA CYS A 114 -1.03 3.92 12.84
C CYS A 114 -1.23 4.15 14.30
#